data_ee6b605c7988e398ab375c40676d9b9d
#
_entry.id   ee6b605c7988e398ab375c40676d9b9d
#
_cell.length_a   1.000
_cell.length_b   1.000
_cell.length_c   1.000
_cell.angle_alpha   90.00
_cell.angle_beta   90.00
_cell.angle_gamma   90.00
#
_symmetry.space_group_name_H-M   'P 1'
#
loop_
_entity.id
_entity.type
_entity.pdbx_description
1 polymer ?
#
loop_
_entity_poly.entity_id
_entity_poly.type
_entity_poly.pdbx_seq_one_letter_code
_entity_poly.pdbx_strand_id
1 'polypeptide(L)'
;MKRTLLLAAALGLPVLALAQAPAKPDPAKAREIVNQVCAACHGADGSSPTPANPSLAGMPADYITTQLSHFKAGVRQNAIMQGMTAALTDADMVSLGAYFAGQTPKPQQAKDASLAREGQRLWRAGDAANGVPACSACHGPTGAGLPRNYPRLSGQWSDYTLVQLKAFKSGERGMDKDGKDINGRIMVGVVRGMTEAQMKALADYAQGLR
;
A
#
# COMPACT_ATOMS: atom_id res chain seq x y z
N MET A 1 6.45 -74.67 13.54
CA MET A 1 6.13 -73.76 12.44
C MET A 1 6.44 -72.28 12.87
N LYS A 2 7.61 -71.74 12.49
CA LYS A 2 8.06 -70.40 12.89
C LYS A 2 7.68 -69.45 11.75
N ARG A 3 6.79 -68.46 12.00
CA ARG A 3 6.40 -67.38 11.06
C ARG A 3 7.36 -66.22 11.24
N THR A 4 8.18 -65.97 10.26
CA THR A 4 9.06 -64.79 10.17
C THR A 4 8.26 -63.62 9.62
N LEU A 5 8.03 -62.58 10.43
CA LEU A 5 7.48 -61.30 9.98
C LEU A 5 8.62 -60.46 9.36
N LEU A 6 8.50 -60.16 8.07
CA LEU A 6 9.35 -59.20 7.40
C LEU A 6 8.74 -57.79 7.57
N LEU A 7 9.41 -56.93 8.36
CA LEU A 7 9.10 -55.52 8.45
C LEU A 7 9.71 -54.82 7.21
N ALA A 8 8.87 -54.30 6.34
CA ALA A 8 9.30 -53.41 5.27
C ALA A 8 9.43 -51.98 5.81
N ALA A 9 10.64 -51.47 5.96
CA ALA A 9 10.92 -50.08 6.31
C ALA A 9 10.75 -49.23 5.04
N ALA A 10 9.69 -48.40 5.01
CA ALA A 10 9.50 -47.40 3.97
C ALA A 10 10.43 -46.20 4.27
N LEU A 11 11.49 -46.06 3.48
CA LEU A 11 12.36 -44.90 3.47
C LEU A 11 11.62 -43.73 2.81
N GLY A 12 11.03 -42.85 3.61
CA GLY A 12 10.47 -41.60 3.16
C GLY A 12 11.59 -40.64 2.73
N LEU A 13 11.71 -40.41 1.43
CA LEU A 13 12.60 -39.36 0.89
C LEU A 13 12.06 -37.98 1.29
N PRO A 14 12.89 -37.08 1.85
CA PRO A 14 12.45 -35.69 2.11
C PRO A 14 12.16 -35.01 0.76
N VAL A 15 10.92 -34.54 0.60
CA VAL A 15 10.56 -33.63 -0.51
C VAL A 15 11.22 -32.29 -0.19
N LEU A 16 12.33 -32.00 -0.86
CA LEU A 16 12.95 -30.68 -0.86
C LEU A 16 11.97 -29.74 -1.56
N ALA A 17 11.27 -28.90 -0.77
CA ALA A 17 10.50 -27.77 -1.30
C ALA A 17 11.50 -26.79 -1.95
N LEU A 18 11.56 -26.80 -3.27
CA LEU A 18 12.31 -25.81 -4.04
C LEU A 18 11.67 -24.45 -3.78
N ALA A 19 12.36 -23.58 -3.01
CA ALA A 19 11.97 -22.19 -2.88
C ALA A 19 11.94 -21.56 -4.28
N GLN A 20 10.77 -21.16 -4.73
CA GLN A 20 10.62 -20.49 -6.02
C GLN A 20 11.37 -19.17 -5.98
N ALA A 21 12.23 -18.91 -6.98
CA ALA A 21 12.86 -17.61 -7.14
C ALA A 21 11.78 -16.52 -7.26
N PRO A 22 12.03 -15.32 -6.72
CA PRO A 22 11.08 -14.23 -6.82
C PRO A 22 10.73 -13.94 -8.29
N ALA A 23 9.44 -13.76 -8.56
CA ALA A 23 8.95 -13.52 -9.92
C ALA A 23 9.61 -12.25 -10.49
N LYS A 24 10.13 -12.34 -11.71
CA LYS A 24 10.64 -11.19 -12.45
C LYS A 24 9.45 -10.40 -13.02
N PRO A 25 9.48 -9.05 -12.96
CA PRO A 25 8.45 -8.22 -13.58
C PRO A 25 8.37 -8.45 -15.09
N ASP A 26 7.14 -8.57 -15.62
CA ASP A 26 6.85 -8.58 -17.05
C ASP A 26 6.18 -7.26 -17.45
N PRO A 27 6.90 -6.34 -18.10
CA PRO A 27 6.36 -5.04 -18.49
C PRO A 27 5.24 -5.10 -19.54
N ALA A 28 5.27 -6.10 -20.43
CA ALA A 28 4.25 -6.26 -21.47
C ALA A 28 2.93 -6.72 -20.84
N LYS A 29 2.98 -7.72 -19.97
CA LYS A 29 1.82 -8.21 -19.23
C LYS A 29 1.25 -7.16 -18.30
N ALA A 30 2.10 -6.41 -17.59
CA ALA A 30 1.65 -5.32 -16.73
C ALA A 30 0.87 -4.26 -17.53
N ARG A 31 1.39 -3.83 -18.69
CA ARG A 31 0.72 -2.85 -19.55
C ARG A 31 -0.63 -3.36 -20.05
N GLU A 32 -0.71 -4.62 -20.44
CA GLU A 32 -1.97 -5.25 -20.85
C GLU A 32 -3.01 -5.16 -19.74
N ILE A 33 -2.67 -5.62 -18.52
CA ILE A 33 -3.58 -5.59 -17.36
C ILE A 33 -3.96 -4.15 -17.01
N VAL A 34 -3.01 -3.22 -17.01
CA VAL A 34 -3.28 -1.80 -16.71
C VAL A 34 -4.33 -1.25 -17.68
N ASN A 35 -4.16 -1.47 -18.99
CA ASN A 35 -5.07 -0.91 -19.99
C ASN A 35 -6.48 -1.52 -19.91
N GLN A 36 -6.58 -2.80 -19.57
CA GLN A 36 -7.86 -3.52 -19.54
C GLN A 36 -8.61 -3.32 -18.20
N VAL A 37 -7.89 -3.16 -17.10
CA VAL A 37 -8.48 -3.25 -15.75
C VAL A 37 -8.23 -1.97 -14.94
N CYS A 38 -6.98 -1.51 -14.83
CA CYS A 38 -6.62 -0.49 -13.84
C CYS A 38 -6.86 0.94 -14.31
N ALA A 39 -6.67 1.19 -15.62
CA ALA A 39 -6.60 2.54 -16.18
C ALA A 39 -7.90 3.34 -16.03
N ALA A 40 -9.06 2.68 -16.04
CA ALA A 40 -10.35 3.33 -15.93
C ALA A 40 -10.49 4.16 -14.63
N CYS A 41 -9.87 3.69 -13.54
CA CYS A 41 -9.96 4.33 -12.23
C CYS A 41 -8.65 5.04 -11.82
N HIS A 42 -7.51 4.47 -12.18
CA HIS A 42 -6.20 4.96 -11.73
C HIS A 42 -5.41 5.72 -12.78
N GLY A 43 -5.92 5.81 -14.02
CA GLY A 43 -5.18 6.32 -15.17
C GLY A 43 -4.16 5.31 -15.72
N ALA A 44 -3.91 5.32 -17.02
CA ALA A 44 -2.94 4.42 -17.64
C ALA A 44 -1.51 4.69 -17.14
N ASP A 45 -1.19 5.95 -16.81
CA ASP A 45 0.07 6.37 -16.22
C ASP A 45 0.06 6.34 -14.67
N GLY A 46 -1.00 5.80 -14.07
CA GLY A 46 -1.15 5.78 -12.62
C GLY A 46 -1.52 7.13 -12.01
N SER A 47 -1.83 8.16 -12.81
CA SER A 47 -2.34 9.44 -12.31
C SER A 47 -3.86 9.41 -12.33
N SER A 48 -4.46 9.16 -11.17
CA SER A 48 -5.92 9.05 -11.07
C SER A 48 -6.62 10.35 -11.48
N PRO A 49 -7.65 10.29 -12.34
CA PRO A 49 -8.41 11.45 -12.75
C PRO A 49 -9.39 11.95 -11.69
N THR A 50 -9.65 11.18 -10.63
CA THR A 50 -10.64 11.51 -9.61
C THR A 50 -10.10 11.33 -8.19
N PRO A 51 -10.53 12.17 -7.24
CA PRO A 51 -10.08 12.06 -5.83
C PRO A 51 -10.60 10.80 -5.10
N ALA A 52 -11.59 10.11 -5.66
CA ALA A 52 -12.10 8.87 -5.09
C ALA A 52 -11.11 7.70 -5.21
N ASN A 53 -10.26 7.73 -6.25
CA ASN A 53 -9.31 6.66 -6.54
C ASN A 53 -7.87 7.18 -6.31
N PRO A 54 -6.96 6.38 -5.73
CA PRO A 54 -5.59 6.83 -5.50
C PRO A 54 -4.79 6.93 -6.79
N SER A 55 -3.89 7.92 -6.84
CA SER A 55 -2.77 7.91 -7.79
C SER A 55 -1.77 6.84 -7.39
N LEU A 56 -1.26 6.10 -8.40
CA LEU A 56 -0.33 4.98 -8.23
C LEU A 56 1.06 5.28 -8.78
N ALA A 57 1.19 6.31 -9.62
CA ALA A 57 2.47 6.72 -10.23
C ALA A 57 3.54 7.01 -9.17
N GLY A 58 4.73 6.42 -9.34
CA GLY A 58 5.87 6.58 -8.44
C GLY A 58 5.69 5.98 -7.04
N MET A 59 4.68 5.15 -6.83
CA MET A 59 4.56 4.37 -5.60
C MET A 59 5.65 3.29 -5.56
N PRO A 60 6.25 2.98 -4.40
CA PRO A 60 7.20 1.87 -4.29
C PRO A 60 6.58 0.56 -4.79
N ALA A 61 7.33 -0.19 -5.62
CA ALA A 61 6.84 -1.42 -6.25
C ALA A 61 6.34 -2.44 -5.22
N ASP A 62 7.12 -2.66 -4.16
CA ASP A 62 6.76 -3.60 -3.10
C ASP A 62 5.49 -3.18 -2.35
N TYR A 63 5.27 -1.86 -2.19
CA TYR A 63 4.04 -1.36 -1.58
C TYR A 63 2.81 -1.69 -2.46
N ILE A 64 2.87 -1.44 -3.77
CA ILE A 64 1.78 -1.80 -4.70
C ILE A 64 1.52 -3.31 -4.65
N THR A 65 2.57 -4.12 -4.80
CA THR A 65 2.48 -5.59 -4.77
C THR A 65 1.79 -6.06 -3.48
N THR A 66 2.23 -5.53 -2.32
CA THR A 66 1.65 -5.87 -1.02
C THR A 66 0.18 -5.46 -0.93
N GLN A 67 -0.18 -4.25 -1.39
CA GLN A 67 -1.57 -3.80 -1.32
C GLN A 67 -2.49 -4.63 -2.21
N LEU A 68 -2.05 -5.01 -3.42
CA LEU A 68 -2.80 -5.91 -4.31
C LEU A 68 -3.01 -7.29 -3.64
N SER A 69 -1.96 -7.84 -3.05
CA SER A 69 -2.04 -9.10 -2.29
C SER A 69 -3.00 -8.99 -1.09
N HIS A 70 -2.93 -7.88 -0.35
CA HIS A 70 -3.83 -7.63 0.79
C HIS A 70 -5.30 -7.53 0.36
N PHE A 71 -5.60 -6.87 -0.76
CA PHE A 71 -6.97 -6.85 -1.31
C PHE A 71 -7.42 -8.25 -1.72
N LYS A 72 -6.59 -9.00 -2.46
CA LYS A 72 -6.91 -10.36 -2.91
C LYS A 72 -7.17 -11.30 -1.73
N ALA A 73 -6.39 -11.19 -0.67
CA ALA A 73 -6.50 -12.04 0.52
C ALA A 73 -7.56 -11.54 1.53
N GLY A 74 -8.22 -10.40 1.27
CA GLY A 74 -9.17 -9.80 2.21
C GLY A 74 -8.55 -9.21 3.48
N VAL A 75 -7.23 -9.04 3.52
CA VAL A 75 -6.49 -8.37 4.60
C VAL A 75 -6.80 -6.87 4.61
N ARG A 76 -6.92 -6.28 3.41
CA ARG A 76 -7.40 -4.91 3.20
C ARG A 76 -8.77 -4.95 2.55
N GLN A 77 -9.75 -4.32 3.19
CA GLN A 77 -11.13 -4.34 2.74
C GLN A 77 -11.42 -3.24 1.71
N ASN A 78 -11.89 -3.61 0.54
CA ASN A 78 -12.52 -2.77 -0.46
C ASN A 78 -13.12 -3.68 -1.53
N ALA A 79 -14.45 -3.74 -1.64
CA ALA A 79 -15.14 -4.68 -2.51
C ALA A 79 -14.73 -4.55 -4.00
N ILE A 80 -14.52 -3.31 -4.48
CA ILE A 80 -14.08 -3.08 -5.86
C ILE A 80 -12.68 -3.66 -6.07
N MET A 81 -11.72 -3.29 -5.21
CA MET A 81 -10.35 -3.76 -5.36
C MET A 81 -10.20 -5.26 -5.13
N GLN A 82 -11.00 -5.86 -4.25
CA GLN A 82 -11.04 -7.33 -4.09
C GLN A 82 -11.47 -8.01 -5.39
N GLY A 83 -12.50 -7.49 -6.07
CA GLY A 83 -12.91 -7.97 -7.39
C GLY A 83 -11.81 -7.81 -8.45
N MET A 84 -11.17 -6.63 -8.49
CA MET A 84 -10.10 -6.35 -9.47
C MET A 84 -8.85 -7.22 -9.27
N THR A 85 -8.57 -7.64 -8.05
CA THR A 85 -7.39 -8.45 -7.74
C THR A 85 -7.63 -9.96 -7.75
N ALA A 86 -8.87 -10.40 -7.79
CA ALA A 86 -9.24 -11.82 -7.63
C ALA A 86 -8.51 -12.75 -8.62
N ALA A 87 -8.40 -12.33 -9.89
CA ALA A 87 -7.78 -13.11 -10.95
C ALA A 87 -6.26 -12.91 -11.09
N LEU A 88 -5.66 -11.92 -10.38
CA LEU A 88 -4.22 -11.64 -10.50
C LEU A 88 -3.39 -12.75 -9.86
N THR A 89 -2.34 -13.17 -10.54
CA THR A 89 -1.29 -14.01 -9.96
C THR A 89 -0.29 -13.16 -9.16
N ASP A 90 0.55 -13.78 -8.34
CA ASP A 90 1.63 -13.08 -7.63
C ASP A 90 2.60 -12.41 -8.62
N ALA A 91 2.89 -13.06 -9.76
CA ALA A 91 3.71 -12.51 -10.82
C ALA A 91 3.09 -11.26 -11.47
N ASP A 92 1.76 -11.27 -11.68
CA ASP A 92 1.03 -10.09 -12.17
C ASP A 92 1.14 -8.92 -11.17
N MET A 93 0.96 -9.18 -9.87
CA MET A 93 1.06 -8.17 -8.82
C MET A 93 2.47 -7.56 -8.74
N VAL A 94 3.52 -8.38 -8.88
CA VAL A 94 4.92 -7.90 -8.95
C VAL A 94 5.12 -7.04 -10.20
N SER A 95 4.59 -7.46 -11.35
CA SER A 95 4.70 -6.73 -12.62
C SER A 95 3.97 -5.39 -12.57
N LEU A 96 2.77 -5.35 -11.98
CA LEU A 96 2.00 -4.12 -11.76
C LEU A 96 2.71 -3.17 -10.78
N GLY A 97 3.31 -3.71 -9.71
CA GLY A 97 4.14 -2.93 -8.79
C GLY A 97 5.28 -2.22 -9.50
N ALA A 98 6.04 -2.96 -10.31
CA ALA A 98 7.14 -2.41 -11.11
C ALA A 98 6.65 -1.39 -12.14
N TYR A 99 5.52 -1.65 -12.81
CA TYR A 99 4.94 -0.75 -13.79
C TYR A 99 4.63 0.63 -13.19
N PHE A 100 3.86 0.69 -12.09
CA PHE A 100 3.46 1.95 -11.49
C PHE A 100 4.61 2.66 -10.78
N ALA A 101 5.57 1.93 -10.23
CA ALA A 101 6.79 2.53 -9.66
C ALA A 101 7.62 3.26 -10.71
N GLY A 102 7.61 2.80 -11.96
CA GLY A 102 8.30 3.43 -13.09
C GLY A 102 7.56 4.64 -13.70
N GLN A 103 6.32 4.93 -13.27
CA GLN A 103 5.57 6.06 -13.81
C GLN A 103 5.96 7.37 -13.11
N THR A 104 5.93 8.47 -13.86
CA THR A 104 6.21 9.80 -13.30
C THR A 104 4.97 10.38 -12.61
N PRO A 105 5.04 10.67 -11.30
CA PRO A 105 3.92 11.27 -10.59
C PRO A 105 3.61 12.67 -11.11
N LYS A 106 2.32 12.97 -11.32
CA LYS A 106 1.89 14.33 -11.62
C LYS A 106 1.80 15.15 -10.33
N PRO A 107 2.41 16.34 -10.27
CA PRO A 107 2.29 17.20 -9.11
C PRO A 107 0.84 17.66 -8.93
N GLN A 108 0.40 17.70 -7.70
CA GLN A 108 -0.88 18.27 -7.29
C GLN A 108 -0.62 19.56 -6.49
N GLN A 109 -1.68 20.33 -6.23
CA GLN A 109 -1.61 21.49 -5.37
C GLN A 109 -2.47 21.27 -4.13
N ALA A 110 -2.04 21.79 -2.97
CA ALA A 110 -2.90 21.92 -1.82
C ALA A 110 -4.12 22.76 -2.17
N LYS A 111 -5.28 22.39 -1.66
CA LYS A 111 -6.55 23.03 -2.00
C LYS A 111 -6.88 24.19 -1.07
N ASP A 112 -6.40 24.15 0.17
CA ASP A 112 -6.76 25.09 1.24
C ASP A 112 -5.52 25.65 1.94
N ALA A 113 -5.17 26.89 1.57
CA ALA A 113 -4.02 27.58 2.16
C ALA A 113 -4.17 27.81 3.68
N SER A 114 -5.39 27.85 4.23
CA SER A 114 -5.62 27.99 5.67
C SER A 114 -5.12 26.79 6.46
N LEU A 115 -5.10 25.62 5.85
CA LEU A 115 -4.63 24.36 6.46
C LEU A 115 -3.11 24.18 6.37
N ALA A 116 -2.42 24.96 5.51
CA ALA A 116 -1.03 24.75 5.16
C ALA A 116 -0.07 24.74 6.36
N ARG A 117 -0.23 25.68 7.30
CA ARG A 117 0.64 25.78 8.48
C ARG A 117 0.52 24.59 9.40
N GLU A 118 -0.70 24.17 9.70
CA GLU A 118 -0.93 23.02 10.57
C GLU A 118 -0.50 21.73 9.88
N GLY A 119 -0.80 21.54 8.59
CA GLY A 119 -0.34 20.41 7.81
C GLY A 119 1.18 20.32 7.77
N GLN A 120 1.88 21.44 7.55
CA GLN A 120 3.34 21.52 7.57
C GLN A 120 3.92 21.17 8.94
N ARG A 121 3.33 21.68 10.03
CA ARG A 121 3.76 21.40 11.40
C ARG A 121 3.65 19.90 11.69
N LEU A 122 2.52 19.29 11.39
CA LEU A 122 2.30 17.85 11.58
C LEU A 122 3.26 17.02 10.71
N TRP A 123 3.48 17.44 9.46
CA TRP A 123 4.40 16.76 8.56
C TRP A 123 5.82 16.71 9.13
N ARG A 124 6.33 17.86 9.62
CA ARG A 124 7.72 18.05 10.02
C ARG A 124 8.01 17.69 11.47
N ALA A 125 7.05 17.97 12.38
CA ALA A 125 7.25 17.84 13.81
C ALA A 125 6.26 16.88 14.51
N GLY A 126 5.15 16.52 13.85
CA GLY A 126 4.10 15.74 14.49
C GLY A 126 3.35 16.52 15.57
N ASP A 127 2.81 15.79 16.55
CA ASP A 127 2.15 16.32 17.74
C ASP A 127 2.52 15.43 18.94
N ALA A 128 3.65 15.74 19.55
CA ALA A 128 4.21 14.94 20.65
C ALA A 128 3.29 14.84 21.86
N ALA A 129 2.51 15.91 22.14
CA ALA A 129 1.56 15.92 23.25
C ALA A 129 0.46 14.87 23.09
N ASN A 130 0.11 14.54 21.84
CA ASN A 130 -0.91 13.54 21.50
C ASN A 130 -0.30 12.24 20.93
N GLY A 131 1.01 12.07 21.04
CA GLY A 131 1.71 10.85 20.60
C GLY A 131 1.73 10.66 19.08
N VAL A 132 1.62 11.75 18.30
CA VAL A 132 1.67 11.71 16.82
C VAL A 132 3.08 12.02 16.34
N PRO A 133 3.82 11.07 15.76
CA PRO A 133 5.16 11.31 15.23
C PRO A 133 5.12 12.18 13.96
N ALA A 134 6.26 12.77 13.60
CA ALA A 134 6.42 13.49 12.35
C ALA A 134 6.24 12.55 11.15
N CYS A 135 5.33 12.86 10.22
CA CYS A 135 5.05 12.02 9.05
C CYS A 135 6.25 11.89 8.11
N SER A 136 7.05 12.96 8.03
CA SER A 136 8.28 13.01 7.23
C SER A 136 9.35 12.00 7.69
N ALA A 137 9.34 11.57 8.95
CA ALA A 137 10.30 10.59 9.49
C ALA A 137 10.23 9.23 8.76
N CYS A 138 9.02 8.84 8.32
CA CYS A 138 8.78 7.58 7.63
C CYS A 138 8.50 7.78 6.13
N HIS A 139 7.77 8.83 5.75
CA HIS A 139 7.38 9.06 4.35
C HIS A 139 8.37 9.98 3.58
N GLY A 140 9.46 10.38 4.22
CA GLY A 140 10.46 11.28 3.67
C GLY A 140 10.06 12.77 3.72
N PRO A 141 11.03 13.68 3.69
CA PRO A 141 10.76 15.12 3.84
C PRO A 141 9.88 15.70 2.73
N THR A 142 10.01 15.18 1.52
CA THR A 142 9.21 15.58 0.34
C THR A 142 7.97 14.72 0.14
N GLY A 143 7.72 13.73 0.98
CA GLY A 143 6.62 12.81 0.82
C GLY A 143 6.75 11.84 -0.36
N ALA A 144 7.96 11.67 -0.89
CA ALA A 144 8.22 10.76 -2.00
C ALA A 144 8.08 9.28 -1.62
N GLY A 145 8.01 9.00 -0.32
CA GLY A 145 8.05 7.66 0.23
C GLY A 145 9.48 7.13 0.37
N LEU A 146 9.58 5.99 1.02
CA LEU A 146 10.82 5.24 1.15
C LEU A 146 10.56 3.77 0.77
N PRO A 147 11.44 3.13 -0.04
CA PRO A 147 11.34 1.70 -0.26
C PRO A 147 11.54 0.97 1.09
N ARG A 148 10.82 -0.06 1.35
CA ARG A 148 9.81 -0.84 0.61
C ARG A 148 8.38 -0.48 1.06
N ASN A 149 8.22 -0.01 2.31
CA ASN A 149 6.96 -0.07 3.03
C ASN A 149 6.27 1.29 3.19
N TYR A 150 7.01 2.38 2.94
CA TYR A 150 6.50 3.73 3.13
C TYR A 150 6.04 4.32 1.80
N PRO A 151 4.72 4.40 1.55
CA PRO A 151 4.20 4.88 0.29
C PRO A 151 4.50 6.37 0.06
N ARG A 152 4.55 6.75 -1.21
CA ARG A 152 4.50 8.14 -1.63
C ARG A 152 3.18 8.78 -1.21
N LEU A 153 3.23 9.94 -0.60
CA LEU A 153 2.06 10.74 -0.21
C LEU A 153 2.00 12.07 -0.97
N SER A 154 3.15 12.57 -1.45
CA SER A 154 3.18 13.79 -2.27
C SER A 154 2.43 13.58 -3.59
N GLY A 155 1.57 14.53 -3.93
CA GLY A 155 0.72 14.46 -5.12
C GLY A 155 -0.43 13.47 -5.03
N GLN A 156 -0.67 12.83 -3.87
CA GLN A 156 -1.85 12.02 -3.66
C GLN A 156 -3.05 12.90 -3.35
N TRP A 157 -4.22 12.53 -3.83
CA TRP A 157 -5.46 13.21 -3.53
C TRP A 157 -5.70 13.35 -2.03
N SER A 158 -5.95 14.58 -1.56
CA SER A 158 -6.22 14.86 -0.14
C SER A 158 -7.44 14.11 0.36
N ASP A 159 -8.48 14.00 -0.47
CA ASP A 159 -9.71 13.27 -0.13
C ASP A 159 -9.40 11.78 0.11
N TYR A 160 -8.62 11.14 -0.78
CA TYR A 160 -8.20 9.76 -0.59
C TYR A 160 -7.32 9.60 0.65
N THR A 161 -6.36 10.50 0.86
CA THR A 161 -5.47 10.46 2.03
C THR A 161 -6.26 10.58 3.32
N LEU A 162 -7.23 11.51 3.39
CA LEU A 162 -8.11 11.68 4.54
C LEU A 162 -8.93 10.43 4.85
N VAL A 163 -9.52 9.80 3.81
CA VAL A 163 -10.25 8.54 3.97
C VAL A 163 -9.34 7.45 4.55
N GLN A 164 -8.10 7.34 4.07
CA GLN A 164 -7.17 6.34 4.58
C GLN A 164 -6.73 6.61 6.03
N LEU A 165 -6.48 7.87 6.40
CA LEU A 165 -6.16 8.24 7.78
C LEU A 165 -7.30 7.89 8.74
N LYS A 166 -8.55 8.16 8.33
CA LYS A 166 -9.75 7.79 9.08
C LYS A 166 -9.90 6.27 9.21
N ALA A 167 -9.67 5.52 8.13
CA ALA A 167 -9.74 4.07 8.12
C ALA A 167 -8.68 3.42 9.04
N PHE A 168 -7.47 3.97 9.08
CA PHE A 168 -6.46 3.55 10.06
C PHE A 168 -6.89 3.89 11.49
N LYS A 169 -7.44 5.10 11.72
CA LYS A 169 -7.86 5.51 13.06
C LYS A 169 -9.01 4.67 13.60
N SER A 170 -9.95 4.27 12.75
CA SER A 170 -11.07 3.37 13.13
C SER A 170 -10.65 1.91 13.25
N GLY A 171 -9.47 1.54 12.75
CA GLY A 171 -9.04 0.13 12.67
C GLY A 171 -9.64 -0.64 11.48
N GLU A 172 -10.45 -0.01 10.63
CA GLU A 172 -10.95 -0.62 9.40
C GLU A 172 -9.82 -1.04 8.45
N ARG A 173 -8.72 -0.29 8.49
CA ARG A 173 -7.47 -0.61 7.80
C ARG A 173 -6.34 -0.84 8.82
N GLY A 174 -5.58 -1.91 8.64
CA GLY A 174 -4.42 -2.23 9.48
C GLY A 174 -4.70 -3.09 10.71
N MET A 175 -5.97 -3.43 10.99
CA MET A 175 -6.36 -4.33 12.10
C MET A 175 -7.03 -5.59 11.55
N ASP A 176 -6.36 -6.27 10.61
CA ASP A 176 -6.80 -7.55 10.09
C ASP A 176 -6.74 -8.66 11.16
N LYS A 177 -7.61 -9.66 11.01
CA LYS A 177 -7.79 -10.75 12.00
C LYS A 177 -6.50 -11.55 12.26
N ASP A 178 -5.71 -11.75 11.21
CA ASP A 178 -4.54 -12.61 11.25
C ASP A 178 -3.24 -11.86 11.55
N GLY A 179 -3.30 -10.53 11.71
CA GLY A 179 -2.12 -9.69 11.97
C GLY A 179 -1.14 -9.60 10.81
N LYS A 180 -1.61 -9.81 9.58
CA LYS A 180 -0.76 -9.83 8.37
C LYS A 180 -0.36 -8.44 7.89
N ASP A 181 -1.18 -7.39 8.17
CA ASP A 181 -0.86 -6.01 7.82
C ASP A 181 -0.04 -5.32 8.92
N ILE A 182 1.22 -5.73 9.07
CA ILE A 182 2.13 -5.15 10.08
C ILE A 182 2.28 -3.63 9.88
N ASN A 183 2.46 -3.17 8.62
CA ASN A 183 2.64 -1.76 8.32
C ASN A 183 1.36 -0.95 8.52
N GLY A 184 0.20 -1.52 8.22
CA GLY A 184 -1.08 -0.91 8.54
C GLY A 184 -1.28 -0.75 10.04
N ARG A 185 -0.88 -1.74 10.83
CA ARG A 185 -0.93 -1.66 12.30
C ARG A 185 -0.04 -0.56 12.87
N ILE A 186 1.14 -0.34 12.29
CA ILE A 186 1.99 0.80 12.64
C ILE A 186 1.22 2.11 12.38
N MET A 187 0.58 2.25 11.21
CA MET A 187 -0.21 3.44 10.89
C MET A 187 -1.39 3.65 11.82
N VAL A 188 -2.06 2.59 12.29
CA VAL A 188 -3.10 2.69 13.34
C VAL A 188 -2.53 3.36 14.60
N GLY A 189 -1.35 2.94 15.04
CA GLY A 189 -0.65 3.56 16.18
C GLY A 189 -0.32 5.03 15.94
N VAL A 190 0.21 5.35 14.75
CA VAL A 190 0.62 6.71 14.35
C VAL A 190 -0.55 7.70 14.38
N VAL A 191 -1.71 7.31 13.85
CA VAL A 191 -2.85 8.23 13.72
C VAL A 191 -3.78 8.26 14.94
N ARG A 192 -3.54 7.42 15.92
CA ARG A 192 -4.42 7.27 17.10
C ARG A 192 -4.74 8.60 17.77
N GLY A 193 -3.72 9.43 18.01
CA GLY A 193 -3.84 10.73 18.68
C GLY A 193 -4.32 11.88 17.80
N MET A 194 -4.46 11.68 16.48
CA MET A 194 -4.85 12.75 15.57
C MET A 194 -6.34 13.10 15.68
N THR A 195 -6.66 14.39 15.65
CA THR A 195 -8.02 14.88 15.44
C THR A 195 -8.40 14.84 13.97
N GLU A 196 -9.70 14.92 13.64
CA GLU A 196 -10.15 14.99 12.26
C GLU A 196 -9.63 16.24 11.55
N ALA A 197 -9.59 17.38 12.23
CA ALA A 197 -9.02 18.62 11.70
C ALA A 197 -7.54 18.46 11.33
N GLN A 198 -6.75 17.79 12.18
CA GLN A 198 -5.35 17.50 11.91
C GLN A 198 -5.17 16.56 10.72
N MET A 199 -5.99 15.51 10.62
CA MET A 199 -5.96 14.60 9.45
C MET A 199 -6.29 15.33 8.15
N LYS A 200 -7.27 16.26 8.18
CA LYS A 200 -7.63 17.09 7.03
C LYS A 200 -6.49 18.02 6.61
N ALA A 201 -5.90 18.73 7.58
CA ALA A 201 -4.78 19.62 7.31
C ALA A 201 -3.55 18.88 6.76
N LEU A 202 -3.23 17.72 7.35
CA LEU A 202 -2.13 16.89 6.89
C LEU A 202 -2.36 16.35 5.47
N ALA A 203 -3.58 15.88 5.17
CA ALA A 203 -3.92 15.34 3.86
C ALA A 203 -3.82 16.40 2.75
N ASP A 204 -4.31 17.61 3.01
CA ASP A 204 -4.21 18.72 2.06
C ASP A 204 -2.75 19.16 1.85
N TYR A 205 -1.98 19.28 2.92
CA TYR A 205 -0.56 19.61 2.84
C TYR A 205 0.24 18.56 2.05
N ALA A 206 0.01 17.26 2.33
CA ALA A 206 0.70 16.17 1.66
C ALA A 206 0.42 16.14 0.14
N GLN A 207 -0.80 16.49 -0.29
CA GLN A 207 -1.14 16.61 -1.70
C GLN A 207 -0.25 17.65 -2.42
N GLY A 208 0.07 18.76 -1.77
CA GLY A 208 0.89 19.84 -2.32
C GLY A 208 2.40 19.66 -2.19
N LEU A 209 2.89 18.60 -1.53
CA LEU A 209 4.32 18.34 -1.37
C LEU A 209 5.02 18.04 -2.70
N ARG A 210 6.28 18.53 -2.81
CA ARG A 210 7.14 18.36 -3.99
C ARG A 210 8.58 18.01 -3.60
#